data_e01c07adef64ac5304d05802b78022a2
#
_entry.id   e01c07adef64ac5304d05802b78022a2
#
_cell.length_a   1.000
_cell.length_b   1.000
_cell.length_c   1.000
_cell.angle_alpha   90.00
_cell.angle_beta   90.00
_cell.angle_gamma   90.00
#
_symmetry.space_group_name_H-M   'P 1'
#
loop_
_entity.id
_entity.type
_entity.pdbx_description
1 polymer ?
#
loop_
_entity_poly.entity_id
_entity_poly.type
_entity_poly.pdbx_seq_one_letter_code
_entity_poly.pdbx_strand_id
1 'polypeptide(L)'
;MLWKKSITPASEISAVRFANQMPGWLVSEISLGVTGAGDLAIITSPDNYTFASGKKCAIKEKIASARYAKRILVAEGVFCDQENVVHVGDIARCNGMKCTLEMEGIKCVLTNPLFLLPPYHTPLMLAAAAAMILHFDPTPLNHFTALTGRMSVSNENNLIIVDNANSGTNAETTMCAARYARHCARVNDLTLVIGQVEGDGAVCEGFSFEQILQAMEKVQPQHVVLVGRYPDEGSAMFKVFWGKIDDVCTTLDEGRTTALRIARKGSIVLSVKTWR
;
A
#
# COMPACT_ATOMS: atom_id res chain seq x y z
N MET A 1 7.30 16.68 5.57
CA MET A 1 5.82 16.82 5.67
C MET A 1 5.51 17.99 6.56
N LEU A 2 4.94 19.05 5.99
CA LEU A 2 4.68 20.31 6.70
C LEU A 2 3.32 20.34 7.43
N TRP A 3 2.43 19.39 7.13
CA TRP A 3 1.04 19.42 7.57
C TRP A 3 0.51 18.04 7.91
N LYS A 4 0.43 17.75 9.20
CA LYS A 4 -0.18 16.49 9.71
C LYS A 4 -1.59 16.77 10.21
N LYS A 5 -2.57 16.82 9.31
CA LYS A 5 -3.99 16.93 9.64
C LYS A 5 -4.80 15.86 8.92
N SER A 6 -6.11 15.83 9.17
CA SER A 6 -6.99 14.87 8.50
C SER A 6 -6.97 15.04 6.98
N ILE A 7 -7.17 13.95 6.26
CA ILE A 7 -7.23 13.89 4.80
C ILE A 7 -8.60 14.29 4.24
N THR A 8 -9.25 15.27 4.87
CA THR A 8 -10.55 15.78 4.45
C THR A 8 -10.40 17.00 3.54
N PRO A 9 -11.39 17.29 2.66
CA PRO A 9 -11.39 18.49 1.83
C PRO A 9 -11.26 19.79 2.63
N ALA A 10 -11.82 19.85 3.84
CA ALA A 10 -11.68 21.03 4.72
C ALA A 10 -10.23 21.27 5.17
N SER A 11 -9.48 20.19 5.43
CA SER A 11 -8.06 20.30 5.76
C SER A 11 -7.23 20.75 4.55
N GLU A 12 -7.59 20.32 3.33
CA GLU A 12 -6.95 20.76 2.10
C GLU A 12 -7.13 22.28 1.88
N ILE A 13 -8.34 22.82 2.05
CA ILE A 13 -8.60 24.26 1.93
C ILE A 13 -7.65 25.06 2.84
N SER A 14 -7.46 24.58 4.08
CA SER A 14 -6.55 25.21 5.03
C SER A 14 -5.08 25.10 4.59
N ALA A 15 -4.69 23.94 4.03
CA ALA A 15 -3.33 23.71 3.52
C ALA A 15 -3.04 24.58 2.29
N VAL A 16 -3.99 24.72 1.36
CA VAL A 16 -3.88 25.61 0.18
C VAL A 16 -3.71 27.07 0.61
N ARG A 17 -4.51 27.55 1.58
CA ARG A 17 -4.37 28.91 2.12
C ARG A 17 -2.99 29.15 2.73
N PHE A 18 -2.45 28.18 3.43
CA PHE A 18 -1.11 28.26 4.00
C PHE A 18 -0.04 28.23 2.91
N ALA A 19 -0.14 27.32 1.95
CA ALA A 19 0.82 27.18 0.85
C ALA A 19 0.90 28.43 -0.04
N ASN A 20 -0.22 29.12 -0.27
CA ASN A 20 -0.25 30.36 -1.04
C ASN A 20 0.58 31.52 -0.43
N GLN A 21 1.01 31.36 0.82
CA GLN A 21 1.87 32.33 1.51
C GLN A 21 3.37 32.00 1.39
N MET A 22 3.71 30.87 0.76
CA MET A 22 5.06 30.36 0.67
C MET A 22 5.37 29.89 -0.75
N PRO A 23 6.61 30.08 -1.24
CA PRO A 23 7.02 29.46 -2.51
C PRO A 23 7.13 27.95 -2.34
N GLY A 24 6.77 27.19 -3.36
CA GLY A 24 6.97 25.74 -3.39
C GLY A 24 5.75 24.94 -3.89
N TRP A 25 5.67 23.70 -3.48
CA TRP A 25 4.70 22.72 -3.90
C TRP A 25 3.77 22.34 -2.76
N LEU A 26 2.50 22.13 -3.08
CA LEU A 26 1.54 21.48 -2.21
C LEU A 26 1.13 20.14 -2.84
N VAL A 27 1.39 19.05 -2.14
CA VAL A 27 0.86 17.72 -2.43
C VAL A 27 -0.06 17.33 -1.29
N SER A 28 -1.33 17.09 -1.60
CA SER A 28 -2.36 16.71 -0.62
C SER A 28 -2.89 15.31 -0.88
N GLU A 29 -2.99 14.49 0.17
CA GLU A 29 -3.78 13.25 0.15
C GLU A 29 -5.18 13.55 0.64
N ILE A 30 -6.21 13.15 -0.13
CA ILE A 30 -7.60 13.44 0.19
C ILE A 30 -8.47 12.19 -0.01
N SER A 31 -9.26 11.86 1.00
CA SER A 31 -10.06 10.62 0.98
C SER A 31 -11.39 10.74 0.21
N LEU A 32 -12.09 11.89 0.30
CA LEU A 32 -13.48 12.03 -0.16
C LEU A 32 -13.68 12.93 -1.37
N GLY A 33 -12.63 13.54 -1.89
CA GLY A 33 -12.69 14.44 -3.02
C GLY A 33 -11.65 15.55 -2.92
N VAL A 34 -11.36 16.20 -4.03
CA VAL A 34 -10.40 17.29 -4.12
C VAL A 34 -11.12 18.64 -4.09
N THR A 35 -10.43 19.71 -3.67
CA THR A 35 -11.01 21.05 -3.69
C THR A 35 -11.03 21.68 -5.08
N GLY A 36 -10.40 21.02 -6.06
CA GLY A 36 -10.42 21.42 -7.46
C GLY A 36 -9.52 22.59 -7.83
N ALA A 37 -8.67 23.06 -6.93
CA ALA A 37 -7.84 24.25 -7.16
C ALA A 37 -6.38 23.93 -7.52
N GLY A 38 -6.09 22.76 -8.09
CA GLY A 38 -4.74 22.29 -8.35
C GLY A 38 -4.36 22.20 -9.83
N ASP A 39 -3.07 22.10 -10.09
CA ASP A 39 -2.55 21.84 -11.43
C ASP A 39 -2.84 20.41 -11.87
N LEU A 40 -2.86 19.45 -10.93
CA LEU A 40 -3.12 18.05 -11.19
C LEU A 40 -3.94 17.42 -10.06
N ALA A 41 -5.03 16.73 -10.41
CA ALA A 41 -5.75 15.81 -9.56
C ALA A 41 -5.40 14.37 -9.95
N ILE A 42 -5.17 13.50 -8.97
CA ILE A 42 -4.84 12.09 -9.21
C ILE A 42 -5.90 11.20 -8.54
N ILE A 43 -6.55 10.34 -9.30
CA ILE A 43 -7.46 9.32 -8.78
C ILE A 43 -6.73 7.98 -8.83
N THR A 44 -6.36 7.47 -7.66
CA THR A 44 -5.37 6.39 -7.50
C THR A 44 -5.94 4.98 -7.62
N SER A 45 -7.26 4.82 -7.53
CA SER A 45 -7.93 3.51 -7.65
C SER A 45 -9.39 3.65 -8.07
N PRO A 46 -9.99 2.61 -8.66
CA PRO A 46 -11.43 2.54 -8.92
C PRO A 46 -12.24 2.20 -7.67
N ASP A 47 -11.59 1.98 -6.53
CA ASP A 47 -12.24 1.55 -5.30
C ASP A 47 -13.34 2.50 -4.89
N ASN A 48 -14.44 1.92 -4.52
CA ASN A 48 -15.64 2.65 -4.21
C ASN A 48 -16.23 2.20 -2.86
N TYR A 49 -16.71 3.18 -2.12
CA TYR A 49 -17.51 2.97 -0.93
C TYR A 49 -18.59 4.03 -0.84
N THR A 50 -19.63 3.73 -0.10
CA THR A 50 -20.71 4.69 0.17
C THR A 50 -20.46 5.40 1.50
N PHE A 51 -20.87 6.66 1.58
CA PHE A 51 -20.81 7.47 2.79
C PHE A 51 -22.07 8.35 2.90
N ALA A 52 -22.15 9.20 3.93
CA ALA A 52 -23.34 10.00 4.22
C ALA A 52 -24.62 9.13 4.32
N SER A 53 -24.57 8.05 5.12
CA SER A 53 -25.65 7.07 5.27
C SER A 53 -26.10 6.43 3.94
N GLY A 54 -25.13 6.07 3.09
CA GLY A 54 -25.37 5.43 1.80
C GLY A 54 -25.84 6.36 0.66
N LYS A 55 -25.93 7.67 0.93
CA LYS A 55 -26.44 8.65 -0.06
C LYS A 55 -25.41 9.06 -1.10
N LYS A 56 -24.13 8.88 -0.82
CA LYS A 56 -23.02 9.30 -1.67
C LYS A 56 -22.07 8.15 -1.96
N CYS A 57 -21.46 8.21 -3.13
CA CYS A 57 -20.54 7.23 -3.67
C CYS A 57 -19.17 7.90 -3.83
N ALA A 58 -18.16 7.40 -3.14
CA ALA A 58 -16.85 8.06 -3.02
C ALA A 58 -16.20 8.32 -4.39
N ILE A 59 -16.19 7.33 -5.28
CA ILE A 59 -15.56 7.49 -6.60
C ILE A 59 -16.29 8.57 -7.45
N LYS A 60 -17.60 8.63 -7.39
CA LYS A 60 -18.38 9.66 -8.11
C LYS A 60 -18.06 11.07 -7.58
N GLU A 61 -17.99 11.24 -6.28
CA GLU A 61 -17.67 12.53 -5.65
C GLU A 61 -16.22 12.95 -5.98
N LYS A 62 -15.26 12.00 -5.98
CA LYS A 62 -13.86 12.25 -6.38
C LYS A 62 -13.79 12.72 -7.83
N ILE A 63 -14.42 12.02 -8.76
CA ILE A 63 -14.46 12.38 -10.19
C ILE A 63 -15.13 13.75 -10.37
N ALA A 64 -16.29 13.97 -9.74
CA ALA A 64 -17.01 15.23 -9.85
C ALA A 64 -16.21 16.42 -9.34
N SER A 65 -15.41 16.25 -8.28
CA SER A 65 -14.56 17.31 -7.72
C SER A 65 -13.26 17.50 -8.51
N ALA A 66 -12.69 16.44 -9.06
CA ALA A 66 -11.45 16.51 -9.85
C ALA A 66 -11.58 17.37 -11.12
N ARG A 67 -12.79 17.54 -11.66
CA ARG A 67 -13.06 18.35 -12.88
C ARG A 67 -12.54 19.79 -12.81
N TYR A 68 -12.31 20.32 -11.62
CA TYR A 68 -11.81 21.69 -11.45
C TYR A 68 -10.27 21.79 -11.51
N ALA A 69 -9.55 20.67 -11.53
CA ALA A 69 -8.11 20.66 -11.74
C ALA A 69 -7.77 20.94 -13.21
N LYS A 70 -6.59 21.52 -13.48
CA LYS A 70 -6.14 21.77 -14.86
C LYS A 70 -5.96 20.47 -15.65
N ARG A 71 -5.44 19.43 -15.01
CA ARG A 71 -5.29 18.07 -15.55
C ARG A 71 -5.80 17.04 -14.51
N ILE A 72 -6.29 15.92 -15.00
CA ILE A 72 -6.72 14.79 -14.16
C ILE A 72 -5.95 13.57 -14.64
N LEU A 73 -5.26 12.89 -13.72
CA LEU A 73 -4.60 11.61 -13.97
C LEU A 73 -5.38 10.52 -13.25
N VAL A 74 -5.75 9.46 -13.95
CA VAL A 74 -6.52 8.37 -13.37
C VAL A 74 -5.81 7.02 -13.51
N ALA A 75 -5.94 6.19 -12.47
CA ALA A 75 -5.48 4.81 -12.48
C ALA A 75 -6.28 3.94 -13.46
N GLU A 76 -5.75 2.78 -13.80
CA GLU A 76 -6.49 1.76 -14.56
C GLU A 76 -7.80 1.38 -13.84
N GLY A 77 -8.86 1.17 -14.63
CA GLY A 77 -10.19 0.83 -14.11
C GLY A 77 -11.00 2.03 -13.60
N VAL A 78 -10.43 3.22 -13.51
CA VAL A 78 -11.20 4.45 -13.23
C VAL A 78 -11.79 4.97 -14.52
N PHE A 79 -13.12 4.97 -14.59
CA PHE A 79 -13.86 5.62 -15.71
C PHE A 79 -14.05 7.11 -15.42
N CYS A 80 -13.51 7.96 -16.27
CA CYS A 80 -13.64 9.42 -16.18
C CYS A 80 -13.71 10.00 -17.60
N ASP A 81 -14.78 10.69 -17.92
CA ASP A 81 -15.11 11.22 -19.26
C ASP A 81 -14.83 12.72 -19.42
N GLN A 82 -14.01 13.28 -18.55
CA GLN A 82 -13.63 14.70 -18.61
C GLN A 82 -12.64 14.95 -19.76
N GLU A 83 -12.66 16.13 -20.38
CA GLU A 83 -11.79 16.47 -21.50
C GLU A 83 -10.29 16.55 -21.15
N ASN A 84 -9.96 16.85 -19.90
CA ASN A 84 -8.61 17.06 -19.39
C ASN A 84 -8.01 15.83 -18.69
N VAL A 85 -8.53 14.63 -18.98
CA VAL A 85 -8.15 13.36 -18.34
C VAL A 85 -7.00 12.70 -19.10
N VAL A 86 -6.07 12.16 -18.34
CA VAL A 86 -5.03 11.23 -18.76
C VAL A 86 -5.23 9.90 -18.07
N HIS A 87 -5.48 8.85 -18.81
CA HIS A 87 -5.53 7.50 -18.27
C HIS A 87 -4.12 6.92 -18.24
N VAL A 88 -3.64 6.52 -17.07
CA VAL A 88 -2.27 6.00 -16.93
C VAL A 88 -2.02 4.79 -17.84
N GLY A 89 -3.03 3.93 -18.04
CA GLY A 89 -2.97 2.79 -18.91
C GLY A 89 -2.80 3.12 -20.40
N ASP A 90 -3.11 4.35 -20.85
CA ASP A 90 -2.90 4.76 -22.23
C ASP A 90 -1.46 5.18 -22.50
N ILE A 91 -0.78 5.71 -21.49
CA ILE A 91 0.56 6.29 -21.62
C ILE A 91 1.67 5.40 -21.03
N ALA A 92 1.34 4.44 -20.14
CA ALA A 92 2.31 3.59 -19.47
C ALA A 92 2.17 2.12 -19.89
N ARG A 93 3.31 1.46 -20.09
CA ARG A 93 3.41 0.03 -20.40
C ARG A 93 4.52 -0.57 -19.57
N CYS A 94 4.16 -1.46 -18.63
CA CYS A 94 5.13 -2.13 -17.78
C CYS A 94 5.30 -3.60 -18.16
N ASN A 95 6.56 -4.05 -18.15
CA ASN A 95 6.93 -5.45 -18.36
C ASN A 95 8.04 -5.82 -17.38
N GLY A 96 7.70 -6.65 -16.40
CA GLY A 96 8.62 -6.99 -15.31
C GLY A 96 9.02 -5.75 -14.53
N MET A 97 10.32 -5.54 -14.36
CA MET A 97 10.88 -4.38 -13.62
C MET A 97 10.91 -3.09 -14.45
N LYS A 98 10.56 -3.16 -15.74
CA LYS A 98 10.69 -2.04 -16.68
C LYS A 98 9.32 -1.46 -16.99
N CYS A 99 9.19 -0.14 -16.90
CA CYS A 99 8.02 0.60 -17.33
C CYS A 99 8.39 1.68 -18.32
N THR A 100 7.70 1.73 -19.45
CA THR A 100 7.84 2.76 -20.48
C THR A 100 6.63 3.66 -20.43
N LEU A 101 6.84 4.96 -20.34
CA LEU A 101 5.79 5.97 -20.44
C LEU A 101 6.04 6.80 -21.70
N GLU A 102 4.95 7.13 -22.41
CA GLU A 102 5.01 7.99 -23.60
C GLU A 102 3.82 8.95 -23.58
N MET A 103 4.12 10.25 -23.62
CA MET A 103 3.11 11.29 -23.57
C MET A 103 3.61 12.53 -24.35
N GLU A 104 2.76 13.06 -25.23
CA GLU A 104 3.06 14.27 -26.03
C GLU A 104 4.41 14.20 -26.77
N GLY A 105 4.78 13.00 -27.25
CA GLY A 105 6.05 12.76 -27.96
C GLY A 105 7.28 12.59 -27.04
N ILE A 106 7.11 12.73 -25.74
CA ILE A 106 8.17 12.51 -24.75
C ILE A 106 8.08 11.06 -24.27
N LYS A 107 9.21 10.36 -24.34
CA LYS A 107 9.33 8.97 -23.89
C LYS A 107 10.26 8.87 -22.69
N CYS A 108 9.81 8.21 -21.65
CA CYS A 108 10.59 7.87 -20.46
C CYS A 108 10.59 6.36 -20.23
N VAL A 109 11.73 5.83 -19.80
CA VAL A 109 11.88 4.42 -19.44
C VAL A 109 12.41 4.35 -18.03
N LEU A 110 11.63 3.71 -17.16
CA LEU A 110 12.00 3.45 -15.78
C LEU A 110 12.32 1.97 -15.57
N THR A 111 13.26 1.69 -14.68
CA THR A 111 13.60 0.33 -14.26
C THR A 111 13.67 0.30 -12.73
N ASN A 112 12.70 -0.36 -12.09
CA ASN A 112 12.65 -0.49 -10.65
C ASN A 112 12.07 -1.85 -10.27
N PRO A 113 12.71 -2.64 -9.38
CA PRO A 113 12.20 -3.93 -8.92
C PRO A 113 10.80 -3.86 -8.31
N LEU A 114 10.39 -2.72 -7.77
CA LEU A 114 9.06 -2.53 -7.18
C LEU A 114 7.92 -2.64 -8.20
N PHE A 115 8.19 -2.52 -9.50
CA PHE A 115 7.17 -2.81 -10.53
C PHE A 115 6.72 -4.28 -10.53
N LEU A 116 7.51 -5.20 -9.95
CA LEU A 116 7.10 -6.60 -9.74
C LEU A 116 6.07 -6.77 -8.62
N LEU A 117 5.90 -5.77 -7.78
CA LEU A 117 5.01 -5.80 -6.63
C LEU A 117 3.67 -5.13 -6.98
N PRO A 118 2.56 -5.87 -7.01
CA PRO A 118 1.24 -5.31 -7.30
C PRO A 118 0.91 -4.02 -6.51
N PRO A 119 1.22 -3.92 -5.20
CA PRO A 119 0.94 -2.71 -4.44
C PRO A 119 1.74 -1.46 -4.88
N TYR A 120 2.85 -1.65 -5.62
CA TYR A 120 3.68 -0.54 -6.12
C TYR A 120 3.49 -0.25 -7.61
N HIS A 121 2.95 -1.20 -8.36
CA HIS A 121 2.83 -1.09 -9.82
C HIS A 121 2.07 0.18 -10.23
N THR A 122 0.81 0.29 -9.85
CA THR A 122 -0.02 1.47 -10.16
C THR A 122 0.50 2.77 -9.51
N PRO A 123 0.88 2.81 -8.22
CA PRO A 123 1.45 4.02 -7.63
C PRO A 123 2.69 4.57 -8.33
N LEU A 124 3.62 3.69 -8.75
CA LEU A 124 4.82 4.14 -9.47
C LEU A 124 4.50 4.64 -10.88
N MET A 125 3.58 3.99 -11.59
CA MET A 125 3.11 4.50 -12.89
C MET A 125 2.46 5.88 -12.75
N LEU A 126 1.57 6.05 -11.76
CA LEU A 126 0.92 7.34 -11.50
C LEU A 126 1.92 8.41 -11.09
N ALA A 127 2.91 8.09 -10.25
CA ALA A 127 3.95 9.04 -9.86
C ALA A 127 4.80 9.48 -11.07
N ALA A 128 5.18 8.54 -11.94
CA ALA A 128 5.93 8.83 -13.15
C ALA A 128 5.12 9.69 -14.14
N ALA A 129 3.85 9.32 -14.36
CA ALA A 129 2.94 10.07 -15.22
C ALA A 129 2.69 11.48 -14.68
N ALA A 130 2.49 11.62 -13.37
CA ALA A 130 2.32 12.92 -12.71
C ALA A 130 3.55 13.81 -12.89
N ALA A 131 4.76 13.25 -12.74
CA ALA A 131 6.00 13.97 -12.99
C ALA A 131 6.05 14.48 -14.44
N MET A 132 5.76 13.63 -15.43
CA MET A 132 5.73 14.03 -16.84
C MET A 132 4.67 15.12 -17.12
N ILE A 133 3.45 14.98 -16.59
CA ILE A 133 2.38 15.97 -16.74
C ILE A 133 2.78 17.34 -16.18
N LEU A 134 3.54 17.34 -15.10
CA LEU A 134 4.02 18.56 -14.44
C LEU A 134 5.40 19.01 -14.93
N HIS A 135 5.91 18.41 -16.03
CA HIS A 135 7.21 18.71 -16.67
C HIS A 135 8.42 18.49 -15.75
N PHE A 136 8.32 17.50 -14.85
CA PHE A 136 9.46 17.01 -14.05
C PHE A 136 10.08 15.78 -14.65
N ASP A 137 11.34 15.55 -14.29
CA ASP A 137 12.05 14.30 -14.60
C ASP A 137 11.56 13.15 -13.70
N PRO A 138 10.96 12.08 -14.24
CA PRO A 138 10.55 10.92 -13.46
C PRO A 138 11.70 9.95 -13.15
N THR A 139 12.91 10.11 -13.70
CA THR A 139 14.02 9.17 -13.57
C THR A 139 14.48 8.91 -12.13
N PRO A 140 14.32 9.80 -11.14
CA PRO A 140 14.60 9.48 -9.73
C PRO A 140 13.82 8.28 -9.20
N LEU A 141 12.67 7.92 -9.80
CA LEU A 141 11.91 6.73 -9.45
C LEU A 141 12.66 5.41 -9.72
N ASN A 142 13.72 5.42 -10.55
CA ASN A 142 14.59 4.25 -10.71
C ASN A 142 15.28 3.84 -9.39
N HIS A 143 15.50 4.79 -8.48
CA HIS A 143 16.15 4.59 -7.21
C HIS A 143 15.19 4.64 -6.01
N PHE A 144 13.89 4.75 -6.28
CA PHE A 144 12.89 4.73 -5.23
C PHE A 144 12.86 3.35 -4.57
N THR A 145 12.91 3.33 -3.25
CA THR A 145 12.83 2.12 -2.43
C THR A 145 11.50 2.03 -1.70
N ALA A 146 11.07 0.82 -1.39
CA ALA A 146 9.85 0.60 -0.65
C ALA A 146 9.88 1.30 0.72
N LEU A 147 8.76 1.90 1.09
CA LEU A 147 8.59 2.55 2.39
C LEU A 147 8.51 1.50 3.51
N THR A 148 9.03 1.85 4.68
CA THR A 148 8.94 1.00 5.89
C THR A 148 7.50 0.57 6.13
N GLY A 149 7.30 -0.71 6.42
CA GLY A 149 5.98 -1.31 6.60
C GLY A 149 5.18 -1.52 5.30
N ARG A 150 5.72 -1.14 4.14
CA ARG A 150 5.08 -1.32 2.84
C ARG A 150 5.99 -2.10 1.88
N MET A 151 6.16 -3.40 2.17
CA MET A 151 7.02 -4.32 1.41
C MET A 151 8.51 -3.92 1.40
N SER A 152 9.00 -3.17 2.41
CA SER A 152 10.42 -2.88 2.50
C SER A 152 11.21 -4.15 2.82
N VAL A 153 12.40 -4.26 2.20
CA VAL A 153 13.26 -5.44 2.31
C VAL A 153 14.52 -5.08 3.08
N SER A 154 14.85 -5.89 4.06
CA SER A 154 16.13 -5.84 4.76
C SER A 154 16.77 -7.23 4.85
N ASN A 155 18.05 -7.28 5.14
CA ASN A 155 18.79 -8.52 5.38
C ASN A 155 19.36 -8.47 6.79
N GLU A 156 19.08 -9.50 7.59
CA GLU A 156 19.57 -9.64 8.94
C GLU A 156 19.88 -11.10 9.22
N ASN A 157 21.07 -11.41 9.70
CA ASN A 157 21.52 -12.78 9.98
C ASN A 157 21.37 -13.75 8.79
N ASN A 158 21.58 -13.26 7.57
CA ASN A 158 21.34 -13.99 6.30
C ASN A 158 19.87 -14.37 6.05
N LEU A 159 18.94 -13.74 6.75
CA LEU A 159 17.50 -13.84 6.52
C LEU A 159 17.02 -12.62 5.75
N ILE A 160 16.21 -12.86 4.73
CA ILE A 160 15.50 -11.77 4.03
C ILE A 160 14.24 -11.43 4.83
N ILE A 161 14.12 -10.19 5.26
CA ILE A 161 12.95 -9.70 5.98
C ILE A 161 12.14 -8.79 5.06
N VAL A 162 10.89 -9.14 4.82
CA VAL A 162 9.92 -8.30 4.10
C VAL A 162 8.95 -7.70 5.11
N ASP A 163 9.01 -6.40 5.28
CA ASP A 163 8.16 -5.66 6.21
C ASP A 163 6.90 -5.12 5.49
N ASN A 164 5.78 -5.78 5.74
CA ASN A 164 4.43 -5.42 5.30
C ASN A 164 3.55 -5.05 6.51
N ALA A 165 4.12 -4.51 7.58
CA ALA A 165 3.37 -4.15 8.77
C ALA A 165 2.87 -2.71 8.71
N ASN A 166 1.58 -2.52 8.42
CA ASN A 166 0.93 -1.22 8.30
C ASN A 166 -0.60 -1.33 8.51
N SER A 167 -1.30 -0.20 8.51
CA SER A 167 -2.76 -0.15 8.69
C SER A 167 -3.57 -0.79 7.57
N GLY A 168 -3.00 -0.94 6.36
CA GLY A 168 -3.62 -1.57 5.19
C GLY A 168 -3.34 -3.08 5.06
N THR A 169 -2.61 -3.69 6.01
CA THR A 169 -2.29 -5.13 5.97
C THR A 169 -3.57 -5.97 6.00
N ASN A 170 -3.63 -6.93 5.08
CA ASN A 170 -4.73 -7.89 4.93
C ASN A 170 -4.22 -9.20 4.32
N ALA A 171 -5.10 -10.18 4.08
CA ALA A 171 -4.72 -11.48 3.53
C ALA A 171 -4.04 -11.37 2.15
N GLU A 172 -4.51 -10.50 1.28
CA GLU A 172 -3.97 -10.33 -0.07
C GLU A 172 -2.55 -9.73 -0.05
N THR A 173 -2.36 -8.64 0.71
CA THR A 173 -1.03 -8.03 0.86
C THR A 173 -0.05 -8.96 1.56
N THR A 174 -0.51 -9.81 2.48
CA THR A 174 0.28 -10.87 3.11
C THR A 174 0.76 -11.90 2.09
N MET A 175 -0.13 -12.38 1.22
CA MET A 175 0.24 -13.30 0.14
C MET A 175 1.24 -12.67 -0.85
N CYS A 176 1.08 -11.40 -1.18
CA CYS A 176 2.03 -10.66 -2.02
C CYS A 176 3.40 -10.56 -1.36
N ALA A 177 3.45 -10.21 -0.06
CA ALA A 177 4.68 -10.13 0.72
C ALA A 177 5.41 -11.48 0.79
N ALA A 178 4.68 -12.57 0.99
CA ALA A 178 5.24 -13.91 1.05
C ALA A 178 5.85 -14.37 -0.28
N ARG A 179 5.17 -14.11 -1.40
CA ARG A 179 5.70 -14.38 -2.74
C ARG A 179 6.98 -13.60 -3.00
N TYR A 180 6.97 -12.32 -2.64
CA TYR A 180 8.13 -11.45 -2.80
C TYR A 180 9.31 -11.88 -1.92
N ALA A 181 9.05 -12.24 -0.68
CA ALA A 181 10.07 -12.73 0.24
C ALA A 181 10.77 -13.98 -0.28
N ARG A 182 10.01 -14.97 -0.78
CA ARG A 182 10.55 -16.18 -1.41
C ARG A 182 11.38 -15.87 -2.67
N HIS A 183 10.89 -14.92 -3.49
CA HIS A 183 11.65 -14.48 -4.67
C HIS A 183 13.00 -13.85 -4.28
N CYS A 184 13.01 -12.97 -3.29
CA CYS A 184 14.24 -12.32 -2.80
C CYS A 184 15.21 -13.31 -2.15
N ALA A 185 14.70 -14.24 -1.33
CA ALA A 185 15.50 -15.23 -0.61
C ALA A 185 15.97 -16.39 -1.51
N ARG A 186 15.31 -16.59 -2.66
CA ARG A 186 15.52 -17.74 -3.57
C ARG A 186 15.37 -19.11 -2.90
N VAL A 187 14.61 -19.15 -1.81
CA VAL A 187 14.26 -20.38 -1.07
C VAL A 187 12.80 -20.31 -0.62
N ASN A 188 12.20 -21.46 -0.36
CA ASN A 188 10.79 -21.53 0.01
C ASN A 188 10.54 -21.40 1.52
N ASP A 189 11.59 -21.57 2.35
CA ASP A 189 11.45 -21.48 3.80
C ASP A 189 11.03 -20.06 4.20
N LEU A 190 9.89 -19.96 4.88
CA LEU A 190 9.28 -18.70 5.26
C LEU A 190 8.71 -18.77 6.67
N THR A 191 9.11 -17.83 7.50
CA THR A 191 8.49 -17.56 8.79
C THR A 191 7.53 -16.39 8.64
N LEU A 192 6.29 -16.57 9.02
CA LEU A 192 5.23 -15.54 8.92
C LEU A 192 4.92 -14.98 10.30
N VAL A 193 5.12 -13.68 10.48
CA VAL A 193 4.61 -12.90 11.61
C VAL A 193 3.32 -12.26 11.15
N ILE A 194 2.18 -12.64 11.75
CA ILE A 194 0.87 -12.23 11.26
C ILE A 194 -0.06 -11.87 12.42
N GLY A 195 -0.94 -10.91 12.20
CA GLY A 195 -1.94 -10.53 13.19
C GLY A 195 -2.17 -9.03 13.25
N GLN A 196 -2.62 -8.55 14.41
CA GLN A 196 -2.91 -7.15 14.65
C GLN A 196 -2.43 -6.73 16.03
N VAL A 197 -1.74 -5.58 16.12
CA VAL A 197 -1.37 -4.99 17.42
C VAL A 197 -2.62 -4.51 18.15
N GLU A 198 -2.74 -4.84 19.44
CA GLU A 198 -3.84 -4.39 20.28
C GLU A 198 -3.77 -2.89 20.58
N GLY A 199 -4.92 -2.25 20.66
CA GLY A 199 -5.03 -0.84 21.05
C GLY A 199 -4.78 0.18 19.95
N ASP A 200 -4.46 -0.25 18.72
CA ASP A 200 -4.34 0.62 17.56
C ASP A 200 -5.73 1.09 17.07
N GLY A 201 -6.36 1.99 17.81
CA GLY A 201 -7.70 2.52 17.53
C GLY A 201 -7.86 3.29 16.20
N ALA A 202 -6.78 3.45 15.45
CA ALA A 202 -6.77 4.09 14.14
C ALA A 202 -6.92 3.11 12.96
N VAL A 203 -7.07 1.82 13.24
CA VAL A 203 -7.26 0.78 12.21
C VAL A 203 -8.74 0.70 11.86
N CYS A 204 -9.11 1.19 10.66
CA CYS A 204 -10.50 1.25 10.21
C CYS A 204 -11.19 -0.10 10.10
N GLU A 205 -10.44 -1.17 9.76
CA GLU A 205 -10.92 -2.54 9.68
C GLU A 205 -9.92 -3.46 10.35
N GLY A 206 -10.39 -4.34 11.23
CA GLY A 206 -9.53 -5.32 11.90
C GLY A 206 -8.91 -6.32 10.92
N PHE A 207 -7.88 -7.03 11.36
CA PHE A 207 -7.35 -8.20 10.66
C PHE A 207 -8.01 -9.43 11.27
N SER A 208 -9.13 -9.85 10.67
CA SER A 208 -9.98 -10.88 11.26
C SER A 208 -9.30 -12.25 11.30
N PHE A 209 -9.78 -13.11 12.18
CA PHE A 209 -9.32 -14.48 12.27
C PHE A 209 -9.43 -15.24 10.93
N GLU A 210 -10.52 -15.06 10.21
CA GLU A 210 -10.76 -15.68 8.90
C GLU A 210 -9.73 -15.21 7.87
N GLN A 211 -9.39 -13.93 7.86
CA GLN A 211 -8.35 -13.38 6.98
C GLN A 211 -6.97 -13.95 7.30
N ILE A 212 -6.66 -14.14 8.59
CA ILE A 212 -5.40 -14.77 9.02
C ILE A 212 -5.35 -16.23 8.56
N LEU A 213 -6.42 -16.99 8.78
CA LEU A 213 -6.52 -18.38 8.28
C LEU A 213 -6.33 -18.44 6.77
N GLN A 214 -7.03 -17.63 6.02
CA GLN A 214 -6.91 -17.55 4.57
C GLN A 214 -5.47 -17.25 4.13
N ALA A 215 -4.80 -16.32 4.79
CA ALA A 215 -3.42 -15.98 4.51
C ALA A 215 -2.49 -17.16 4.79
N MET A 216 -2.63 -17.82 5.94
CA MET A 216 -1.84 -18.99 6.32
C MET A 216 -2.02 -20.16 5.35
N GLU A 217 -3.26 -20.45 4.95
CA GLU A 217 -3.56 -21.51 3.98
C GLU A 217 -2.95 -21.26 2.60
N LYS A 218 -2.97 -20.01 2.15
CA LYS A 218 -2.43 -19.63 0.84
C LYS A 218 -0.90 -19.51 0.85
N VAL A 219 -0.35 -19.00 1.93
CA VAL A 219 1.11 -18.79 2.09
C VAL A 219 1.82 -20.08 2.41
N GLN A 220 1.23 -20.97 3.20
CA GLN A 220 1.83 -22.22 3.70
C GLN A 220 3.24 -21.97 4.30
N PRO A 221 3.35 -21.14 5.35
CA PRO A 221 4.63 -20.87 6.00
C PRO A 221 5.11 -22.10 6.77
N GLN A 222 6.42 -22.22 6.98
CA GLN A 222 7.02 -23.25 7.83
C GLN A 222 6.84 -22.94 9.32
N HIS A 223 6.89 -21.64 9.67
CA HIS A 223 6.71 -21.13 11.02
C HIS A 223 5.73 -19.97 11.04
N VAL A 224 4.94 -19.89 12.10
CA VAL A 224 3.97 -18.81 12.31
C VAL A 224 4.11 -18.22 13.70
N VAL A 225 4.32 -16.92 13.76
CA VAL A 225 4.26 -16.12 14.98
C VAL A 225 3.02 -15.22 14.90
N LEU A 226 2.11 -15.42 15.84
CA LEU A 226 0.87 -14.64 15.90
C LEU A 226 1.11 -13.37 16.74
N VAL A 227 0.62 -12.23 16.25
CA VAL A 227 0.63 -10.95 16.99
C VAL A 227 -0.79 -10.56 17.37
N GLY A 228 -1.01 -10.27 18.64
CA GLY A 228 -2.30 -9.88 19.20
C GLY A 228 -3.08 -11.04 19.79
N ARG A 229 -4.29 -10.73 20.30
CA ARG A 229 -5.17 -11.70 20.93
C ARG A 229 -6.35 -12.03 20.04
N TYR A 230 -6.57 -13.30 19.87
CA TYR A 230 -7.74 -13.81 19.15
C TYR A 230 -8.53 -14.70 20.09
N PRO A 231 -9.83 -14.49 20.22
CA PRO A 231 -10.66 -15.25 21.16
C PRO A 231 -10.66 -16.73 20.79
N ASP A 232 -10.61 -17.61 21.80
CA ASP A 232 -10.78 -19.04 21.60
C ASP A 232 -12.28 -19.33 21.44
N GLU A 233 -12.69 -19.59 20.22
CA GLU A 233 -14.10 -19.93 19.91
C GLU A 233 -14.43 -21.42 20.14
N GLY A 234 -13.47 -22.23 20.64
CA GLY A 234 -13.67 -23.63 20.95
C GLY A 234 -14.00 -24.53 19.74
N SER A 235 -13.97 -24.00 18.52
CA SER A 235 -14.23 -24.74 17.29
C SER A 235 -13.10 -25.71 16.93
N ALA A 236 -13.42 -26.81 16.22
CA ALA A 236 -12.40 -27.73 15.72
C ALA A 236 -11.39 -27.02 14.80
N MET A 237 -11.84 -26.06 14.00
CA MET A 237 -11.01 -25.24 13.12
C MET A 237 -10.03 -24.37 13.91
N PHE A 238 -10.45 -23.85 15.04
CA PHE A 238 -9.62 -23.07 15.95
C PHE A 238 -8.48 -23.92 16.55
N LYS A 239 -8.78 -25.17 16.95
CA LYS A 239 -7.76 -26.10 17.47
C LYS A 239 -6.70 -26.43 16.42
N VAL A 240 -7.11 -26.66 15.17
CA VAL A 240 -6.18 -26.91 14.03
C VAL A 240 -5.32 -25.67 13.75
N PHE A 241 -5.89 -24.48 13.86
CA PHE A 241 -5.17 -23.23 13.72
C PHE A 241 -4.09 -23.08 14.79
N TRP A 242 -4.45 -23.22 16.06
CA TRP A 242 -3.51 -23.11 17.17
C TRP A 242 -2.38 -24.15 17.10
N GLY A 243 -2.64 -25.31 16.56
CA GLY A 243 -1.61 -26.33 16.32
C GLY A 243 -0.56 -25.93 15.28
N LYS A 244 -0.78 -24.84 14.52
CA LYS A 244 0.16 -24.32 13.52
C LYS A 244 0.91 -23.06 13.99
N ILE A 245 0.61 -22.55 15.18
CA ILE A 245 1.24 -21.35 15.75
C ILE A 245 2.42 -21.79 16.60
N ASP A 246 3.61 -21.28 16.27
CA ASP A 246 4.84 -21.55 17.01
C ASP A 246 4.96 -20.68 18.27
N ASP A 247 4.49 -19.43 18.19
CA ASP A 247 4.54 -18.48 19.32
C ASP A 247 3.49 -17.37 19.18
N VAL A 248 3.13 -16.72 20.28
CA VAL A 248 2.18 -15.61 20.35
C VAL A 248 2.82 -14.42 21.03
N CYS A 249 2.76 -13.26 20.39
CA CYS A 249 3.34 -12.01 20.86
C CYS A 249 2.29 -10.91 20.96
N THR A 250 2.56 -9.88 21.75
CA THR A 250 1.64 -8.76 21.92
C THR A 250 1.97 -7.58 21.01
N THR A 251 3.25 -7.47 20.61
CA THR A 251 3.74 -6.37 19.77
C THR A 251 4.44 -6.89 18.50
N LEU A 252 4.54 -6.03 17.51
CA LEU A 252 5.28 -6.33 16.29
C LEU A 252 6.77 -6.59 16.55
N ASP A 253 7.37 -5.84 17.46
CA ASP A 253 8.81 -5.98 17.79
C ASP A 253 9.10 -7.30 18.49
N GLU A 254 8.23 -7.74 19.39
CA GLU A 254 8.30 -9.09 19.98
C GLU A 254 8.16 -10.16 18.91
N GLY A 255 7.15 -10.02 18.03
CA GLY A 255 6.92 -10.97 16.92
C GLY A 255 8.12 -11.05 15.98
N ARG A 256 8.73 -9.91 15.63
CA ARG A 256 9.96 -9.86 14.82
C ARG A 256 11.12 -10.56 15.52
N THR A 257 11.35 -10.27 16.79
CA THR A 257 12.42 -10.88 17.60
C THR A 257 12.24 -12.39 17.70
N THR A 258 11.02 -12.84 17.95
CA THR A 258 10.67 -14.26 18.00
C THR A 258 10.89 -14.94 16.64
N ALA A 259 10.48 -14.32 15.56
CA ALA A 259 10.69 -14.84 14.21
C ALA A 259 12.18 -14.99 13.88
N LEU A 260 13.01 -14.01 14.24
CA LEU A 260 14.47 -14.08 14.08
C LEU A 260 15.11 -15.24 14.87
N ARG A 261 14.54 -15.59 16.02
CA ARG A 261 15.01 -16.72 16.85
C ARG A 261 14.59 -18.07 16.25
N ILE A 262 13.41 -18.16 15.64
CA ILE A 262 12.86 -19.40 15.08
C ILE A 262 13.43 -19.66 13.69
N ALA A 263 13.49 -18.65 12.84
CA ALA A 263 13.97 -18.78 11.46
C ALA A 263 15.46 -19.09 11.43
N ARG A 264 15.84 -20.20 10.79
CA ARG A 264 17.26 -20.58 10.62
C ARG A 264 17.79 -20.23 9.24
N LYS A 265 16.93 -20.13 8.25
CA LYS A 265 17.22 -19.80 6.85
C LYS A 265 15.98 -19.27 6.17
N GLY A 266 16.14 -18.70 4.98
CA GLY A 266 15.03 -18.28 4.14
C GLY A 266 14.60 -16.85 4.40
N SER A 267 13.31 -16.66 4.64
CA SER A 267 12.73 -15.33 4.78
C SER A 267 11.78 -15.19 5.96
N ILE A 268 11.64 -13.97 6.42
CA ILE A 268 10.64 -13.55 7.40
C ILE A 268 9.71 -12.55 6.72
N VAL A 269 8.42 -12.72 6.87
CA VAL A 269 7.41 -11.74 6.47
C VAL A 269 6.76 -11.17 7.71
N LEU A 270 6.84 -9.85 7.88
CA LEU A 270 6.13 -9.12 8.92
C LEU A 270 4.82 -8.61 8.32
N SER A 271 3.72 -9.29 8.58
CA SER A 271 2.39 -8.98 8.02
C SER A 271 1.42 -8.70 9.16
N VAL A 272 1.69 -7.63 9.88
CA VAL A 272 0.95 -7.23 11.08
C VAL A 272 0.20 -5.93 10.82
N LYS A 273 -1.09 -5.93 11.13
CA LYS A 273 -1.88 -4.71 11.06
C LYS A 273 -1.56 -3.81 12.23
N THR A 274 -1.02 -2.64 11.94
CA THR A 274 -0.58 -1.67 12.94
C THR A 274 -0.52 -0.27 12.33
N TRP A 275 -0.60 0.76 13.15
CA TRP A 275 -0.43 2.13 12.73
C TRP A 275 1.05 2.55 12.84
N ARG A 276 1.65 2.94 11.71
CA ARG A 276 3.04 3.44 11.65
C ARG A 276 3.10 4.76 10.89
#